data_76c5b5bec6d34c0894583505954cfac5
#
_entry.id   76c5b5bec6d34c0894583505954cfac5
#
_cell.length_a   1.000
_cell.length_b   1.000
_cell.length_c   1.000
_cell.angle_alpha   90.00
_cell.angle_beta   90.00
_cell.angle_gamma   90.00
#
_symmetry.space_group_name_H-M   'P 1'
#
loop_
_entity.id
_entity.type
_entity.pdbx_description
1 polymer ?
#
loop_
_entity_poly.entity_id
_entity_poly.type
_entity_poly.pdbx_seq_one_letter_code
_entity_poly.pdbx_strand_id
1 'polypeptide(L)'
;MIFGYARVSTAEQKLETQIELLKQQGCEKIYTDIASGVREDRKGLNEMLSFLREGDMVIVYKTDRIFRSLKNMIELIEFFNQKGVFFKSIS
;
A
#
# COMPACT_ATOMS: atom_id res chain seq x y z
N MET A 1 -6.80 -6.70 11.43
CA MET A 1 -5.35 -6.57 11.26
C MET A 1 -5.01 -5.29 10.52
N ILE A 2 -3.88 -4.70 10.84
CA ILE A 2 -3.39 -3.47 10.19
C ILE A 2 -2.26 -3.83 9.24
N PHE A 3 -2.47 -3.57 7.95
CA PHE A 3 -1.49 -3.80 6.91
C PHE A 3 -0.85 -2.50 6.48
N GLY A 4 0.43 -2.55 6.15
CA GLY A 4 1.14 -1.42 5.56
C GLY A 4 1.57 -1.75 4.14
N TYR A 5 1.59 -0.73 3.29
CA TYR A 5 2.11 -0.88 1.94
C TYR A 5 3.10 0.24 1.63
N ALA A 6 4.26 -0.13 1.15
CA ALA A 6 5.32 0.82 0.80
C ALA A 6 5.79 0.57 -0.63
N ARG A 7 5.98 1.64 -1.38
CA ARG A 7 6.48 1.56 -2.75
C ARG A 7 7.50 2.67 -3.00
N VAL A 8 8.62 2.30 -3.62
CA VAL A 8 9.66 3.25 -4.03
C VAL A 8 10.09 2.94 -5.45
N SER A 9 10.69 3.92 -6.13
CA SER A 9 11.36 3.68 -7.39
C SER A 9 12.79 3.20 -7.12
N THR A 10 13.45 2.66 -8.14
CA THR A 10 14.85 2.25 -8.00
C THR A 10 15.79 3.41 -7.71
N ALA A 11 15.38 4.64 -8.05
CA ALA A 11 16.16 5.84 -7.78
C ALA A 11 15.98 6.35 -6.35
N GLU A 12 14.97 5.89 -5.63
CA GLU A 12 14.71 6.30 -4.26
C GLU A 12 15.30 5.30 -3.28
N GLN A 13 15.96 5.80 -2.25
CA GLN A 13 16.55 4.94 -1.23
C GLN A 13 15.87 5.19 0.13
N LYS A 14 14.54 5.26 0.12
CA LYS A 14 13.77 5.58 1.33
C LYS A 14 12.75 4.53 1.70
N LEU A 15 12.90 3.31 1.18
CA LEU A 15 11.98 2.23 1.52
C LEU A 15 12.00 1.94 3.03
N GLU A 16 13.19 1.90 3.62
CA GLU A 16 13.34 1.65 5.05
C GLU A 16 12.65 2.71 5.90
N THR A 17 12.71 3.97 5.46
CA THR A 17 12.04 5.07 6.16
C THR A 17 10.52 4.88 6.12
N GLN A 18 9.97 4.50 4.98
CA GLN A 18 8.54 4.22 4.88
C GLN A 18 8.14 3.06 5.76
N ILE A 19 8.93 2.00 5.78
CA ILE A 19 8.65 0.82 6.61
C ILE A 19 8.62 1.22 8.09
N GLU A 20 9.59 2.02 8.53
CA GLU A 20 9.66 2.47 9.91
C GLU A 20 8.43 3.29 10.29
N LEU A 21 8.03 4.22 9.42
CA LEU A 21 6.84 5.03 9.66
C LEU A 21 5.58 4.18 9.74
N LEU A 22 5.47 3.18 8.89
CA LEU A 22 4.34 2.25 8.91
C LEU A 22 4.32 1.43 10.20
N LYS A 23 5.47 0.98 10.66
CA LYS A 23 5.56 0.27 11.94
C LYS A 23 5.10 1.14 13.10
N GLN A 24 5.46 2.42 13.09
CA GLN A 24 5.03 3.36 14.11
C GLN A 24 3.51 3.55 14.13
N GLN A 25 2.85 3.34 13.00
CA GLN A 25 1.39 3.40 12.91
C GLN A 25 0.70 2.12 13.38
N GLY A 26 1.45 1.13 13.79
CA GLY A 26 0.89 -0.12 14.27
C GLY A 26 0.69 -1.18 13.21
N CYS A 27 1.30 -1.02 12.03
CA CYS A 27 1.18 -2.04 10.99
C CYS A 27 1.79 -3.36 11.46
N GLU A 28 0.98 -4.41 11.41
CA GLU A 28 1.38 -5.75 11.82
C GLU A 28 2.06 -6.51 10.69
N LYS A 29 1.70 -6.18 9.46
CA LYS A 29 2.27 -6.81 8.27
C LYS A 29 2.48 -5.76 7.20
N ILE A 30 3.68 -5.72 6.62
CA ILE A 30 4.04 -4.69 5.64
C ILE A 30 4.44 -5.36 4.34
N TYR A 31 3.81 -4.92 3.25
CA TYR A 31 4.13 -5.37 1.91
C TYR A 31 4.85 -4.26 1.16
N THR A 32 5.77 -4.62 0.29
CA THR A 32 6.58 -3.64 -0.42
C THR A 32 6.67 -3.98 -1.90
N ASP A 33 6.80 -2.93 -2.71
CA ASP A 33 7.10 -3.06 -4.13
C ASP A 33 8.14 -2.02 -4.52
N ILE A 34 8.94 -2.37 -5.52
CA ILE A 34 9.91 -1.47 -6.10
C ILE A 34 9.52 -1.28 -7.57
N ALA A 35 9.19 -0.04 -7.93
CA ALA A 35 8.86 0.29 -9.30
C ALA A 35 10.16 0.40 -10.09
N SER A 36 10.39 -0.49 -11.03
CA SER A 36 11.61 -0.52 -11.82
C SER A 36 11.32 -0.46 -13.31
N GLY A 37 11.70 0.66 -13.95
CA GLY A 37 11.61 0.80 -15.38
C GLY A 37 10.18 0.85 -15.93
N VAL A 38 10.00 0.30 -17.11
CA VAL A 38 8.77 0.40 -17.90
C VAL A 38 7.66 -0.50 -17.34
N ARG A 39 8.05 -1.55 -16.63
CA ARG A 39 7.10 -2.56 -16.18
C ARG A 39 7.03 -2.61 -14.67
N GLU A 40 5.86 -2.38 -14.14
CA GLU A 40 5.62 -2.42 -12.71
C GLU A 40 4.75 -3.64 -12.38
N ASP A 41 5.30 -4.57 -11.62
CA ASP A 41 4.66 -5.83 -11.32
C ASP A 41 3.72 -5.77 -10.13
N ARG A 42 3.98 -4.93 -9.16
CA ARG A 42 3.15 -4.74 -7.96
C ARG A 42 2.76 -6.04 -7.26
N LYS A 43 3.69 -6.98 -7.22
CA LYS A 43 3.48 -8.27 -6.55
C LYS A 43 3.11 -8.11 -5.08
N GLY A 44 3.78 -7.20 -4.39
CA GLY A 44 3.50 -6.96 -2.98
C GLY A 44 2.09 -6.45 -2.75
N LEU A 45 1.64 -5.51 -3.58
CA LEU A 45 0.28 -5.00 -3.49
C LEU A 45 -0.73 -6.12 -3.73
N ASN A 46 -0.56 -6.87 -4.79
CA ASN A 46 -1.49 -7.94 -5.15
C ASN A 46 -1.56 -9.02 -4.06
N GLU A 47 -0.43 -9.36 -3.47
CA GLU A 47 -0.38 -10.30 -2.38
C GLU A 47 -1.14 -9.76 -1.16
N MET A 48 -0.91 -8.51 -0.80
CA MET A 48 -1.63 -7.87 0.30
C MET A 48 -3.14 -7.91 0.06
N LEU A 49 -3.58 -7.51 -1.15
CA LEU A 49 -5.00 -7.48 -1.47
C LEU A 49 -5.66 -8.84 -1.33
N SER A 50 -4.93 -9.93 -1.60
CA SER A 50 -5.46 -11.28 -1.49
C SER A 50 -5.72 -11.71 -0.05
N PHE A 51 -5.08 -11.08 0.92
CA PHE A 51 -5.24 -11.42 2.34
C PHE A 51 -6.21 -10.52 3.10
N LEU A 52 -6.67 -9.43 2.49
CA LEU A 52 -7.55 -8.49 3.18
C LEU A 52 -8.91 -9.09 3.51
N ARG A 53 -9.40 -8.77 4.69
CA ARG A 53 -10.71 -9.20 5.19
C ARG A 53 -11.45 -8.01 5.76
N GLU A 54 -12.76 -8.18 5.95
CA GLU A 54 -13.59 -7.16 6.58
C GLU A 54 -12.99 -6.75 7.93
N GLY A 55 -12.92 -5.45 8.15
CA GLY A 55 -12.37 -4.89 9.38
C GLY A 55 -10.89 -4.61 9.36
N ASP A 56 -10.18 -5.08 8.33
CA ASP A 56 -8.76 -4.78 8.19
C ASP A 56 -8.55 -3.32 7.78
N MET A 57 -7.35 -2.82 8.01
CA MET A 57 -6.96 -1.47 7.62
C MET A 57 -5.68 -1.52 6.79
N VAL A 58 -5.62 -0.71 5.74
CA VAL A 58 -4.41 -0.53 4.94
C VAL A 58 -3.88 0.88 5.17
N ILE A 59 -2.61 0.99 5.54
CA ILE A 59 -1.94 2.27 5.78
C ILE A 59 -0.79 2.43 4.79
N VAL A 60 -0.71 3.61 4.18
CA VAL A 60 0.40 3.98 3.30
C VAL A 60 1.02 5.28 3.76
N TYR A 61 2.25 5.54 3.35
CA TYR A 61 2.92 6.80 3.68
C TYR A 61 2.24 7.98 2.98
N LYS A 62 2.03 7.86 1.68
CA LYS A 62 1.33 8.85 0.85
C LYS A 62 0.45 8.13 -0.14
N THR A 63 -0.62 8.80 -0.58
CA THR A 63 -1.54 8.19 -1.54
C THR A 63 -0.88 7.80 -2.86
N ASP A 64 0.15 8.56 -3.30
CA ASP A 64 0.85 8.25 -4.54
C ASP A 64 1.71 6.99 -4.44
N ARG A 65 1.86 6.41 -3.26
CA ARG A 65 2.58 5.14 -3.09
C ARG A 65 1.71 3.94 -3.42
N ILE A 66 0.39 4.09 -3.40
CA ILE A 66 -0.52 3.00 -3.72
C ILE A 66 -1.32 3.27 -5.00
N PHE A 67 -1.78 4.51 -5.20
CA PHE A 67 -2.52 4.89 -6.38
C PHE A 67 -1.58 5.44 -7.45
N ARG A 68 -1.59 4.84 -8.64
CA ARG A 68 -0.74 5.28 -9.75
C ARG A 68 -1.50 6.10 -10.80
N SER A 69 -2.83 6.20 -10.66
CA SER A 69 -3.69 6.98 -11.54
C SER A 69 -5.02 7.21 -10.84
N LEU A 70 -5.81 8.14 -11.36
CA LEU A 70 -7.16 8.37 -10.84
C LEU A 70 -8.02 7.12 -11.00
N LYS A 71 -7.92 6.46 -12.14
CA LYS A 71 -8.66 5.23 -12.39
C LYS A 71 -8.29 4.14 -11.38
N ASN A 72 -7.00 3.96 -11.15
CA ASN A 72 -6.51 2.97 -10.20
C ASN A 72 -6.99 3.28 -8.78
N MET A 73 -7.01 4.57 -8.40
CA MET A 73 -7.50 4.98 -7.11
C MET A 73 -8.98 4.59 -6.92
N ILE A 74 -9.81 4.89 -7.92
CA ILE A 74 -11.22 4.56 -7.87
C ILE A 74 -11.41 3.05 -7.72
N GLU A 75 -10.70 2.27 -8.51
CA GLU A 75 -10.78 0.81 -8.47
C GLU A 75 -10.40 0.25 -7.09
N LEU A 76 -9.32 0.74 -6.50
CA LEU A 76 -8.86 0.26 -5.19
C LEU A 76 -9.80 0.71 -4.07
N ILE A 77 -10.27 1.95 -4.10
CA ILE A 77 -11.20 2.43 -3.08
C ILE A 77 -12.50 1.63 -3.13
N GLU A 78 -13.03 1.34 -4.31
CA GLU A 78 -14.21 0.50 -4.44
C GLU A 78 -13.97 -0.90 -3.89
N PHE A 79 -12.79 -1.47 -4.18
CA PHE A 79 -12.42 -2.77 -3.66
C PHE A 79 -12.39 -2.78 -2.13
N PHE A 80 -11.77 -1.77 -1.52
CA PHE A 80 -11.74 -1.66 -0.07
C PHE A 80 -13.14 -1.52 0.52
N ASN A 81 -13.96 -0.67 -0.09
CA ASN A 81 -15.33 -0.46 0.40
C ASN A 81 -16.16 -1.73 0.33
N GLN A 82 -16.05 -2.48 -0.76
CA GLN A 82 -16.79 -3.73 -0.92
C GLN A 82 -16.34 -4.80 0.09
N LYS A 83 -15.07 -4.80 0.43
CA LYS A 83 -14.53 -5.76 1.40
C LYS A 83 -14.68 -5.31 2.85
N GLY A 84 -15.09 -4.08 3.08
CA GLY A 84 -15.15 -3.55 4.44
C GLY A 84 -13.77 -3.27 5.02
N VAL A 85 -12.84 -2.86 4.19
CA VAL A 85 -11.46 -2.55 4.57
C VAL A 85 -11.29 -1.04 4.68
N PHE A 86 -10.66 -0.58 5.76
CA PHE A 86 -10.37 0.84 5.97
C PHE A 86 -9.05 1.21 5.28
N PHE A 87 -8.95 2.47 4.87
CA PHE A 87 -7.75 2.98 4.24
C PHE A 87 -7.29 4.27 4.90
N LYS A 88 -5.98 4.40 5.13
CA LYS A 88 -5.40 5.58 5.77
C LYS A 88 -4.07 5.94 5.11
N SER A 89 -3.85 7.22 4.86
CA SER A 89 -2.55 7.76 4.46
C SER A 89 -1.97 8.56 5.61
N ILE A 90 -0.68 8.37 5.88
CA ILE A 90 0.00 9.10 6.97
C ILE A 90 0.13 10.57 6.62
N SER A 91 0.42 10.86 5.37
CA SER A 91 0.65 12.23 4.90
C SER A 91 -0.47 12.72 4.00
#